data_71be601fb45d50ff2697c62e2556ed24
#
_entry.id   71be601fb45d50ff2697c62e2556ed24
#
_cell.length_a   1.000
_cell.length_b   1.000
_cell.length_c   1.000
_cell.angle_alpha   90.00
_cell.angle_beta   90.00
_cell.angle_gamma   90.00
#
_symmetry.space_group_name_H-M   'P 1'
#
loop_
_entity.id
_entity.type
_entity.pdbx_description
1 polymer ?
#
loop_
_entity_poly.entity_id
_entity_poly.type
_entity_poly.pdbx_seq_one_letter_code
_entity_poly.pdbx_strand_id
1 'polypeptide(L)'
;MRTAECESAAEKKRGKRCVIVGGADIGDYARVKRYLKADDAIVFCDSGLKHMEALGVKPTLIVGDFDSHCDPHLDVETIVLPCEKDDTDTVFAVKTMVQRGYDDFLLIGVIGARLDHTLGNVSILLYLDSLGKRAEIVDDYSEMQIVSQDDVFIEDKYPFFSLLNITGCAKGVTIRNAKYQLDGAEITCEYQYGVSNE
;
A
#
# COMPACT_ATOMS: atom_id res chain seq x y z
N MET A 1 23.09 18.92 23.43
CA MET A 1 22.66 19.81 22.36
C MET A 1 22.79 19.08 21.03
N ARG A 2 21.85 18.21 20.67
CA ARG A 2 21.69 17.55 19.34
C ARG A 2 20.27 16.99 19.25
N THR A 3 19.26 17.88 19.23
CA THR A 3 17.83 17.46 19.11
C THR A 3 17.03 18.35 18.15
N ALA A 4 17.68 19.17 17.31
CA ALA A 4 16.98 20.13 16.44
C ALA A 4 17.16 19.90 14.94
N GLU A 5 17.90 18.86 14.49
CA GLU A 5 18.19 18.65 13.07
C GLU A 5 17.39 17.51 12.41
N CYS A 6 16.53 16.81 13.17
CA CYS A 6 15.75 15.69 12.65
C CYS A 6 14.34 16.07 12.13
N GLU A 7 13.90 17.32 12.36
CA GLU A 7 12.54 17.75 11.95
C GLU A 7 12.44 18.38 10.55
N SER A 8 13.55 18.61 9.85
CA SER A 8 13.53 19.38 8.59
C SER A 8 13.42 18.55 7.30
N ALA A 9 13.42 17.22 7.37
CA ALA A 9 13.33 16.36 6.17
C ALA A 9 11.90 15.92 5.81
N ALA A 10 10.88 16.28 6.58
CA ALA A 10 9.54 15.67 6.50
C ALA A 10 8.43 16.54 5.87
N GLU A 11 8.71 17.75 5.39
CA GLU A 11 7.70 18.57 4.69
C GLU A 11 7.92 18.65 3.17
N LYS A 12 8.17 17.52 2.52
CA LYS A 12 7.81 17.42 1.09
C LYS A 12 6.29 17.63 1.03
N LYS A 13 5.83 18.65 0.31
CA LYS A 13 4.42 18.98 0.06
C LYS A 13 3.65 17.68 -0.15
N ARG A 14 2.82 17.27 0.83
CA ARG A 14 2.03 16.04 0.73
C ARG A 14 1.12 16.18 -0.47
N GLY A 15 1.29 15.32 -1.46
CA GLY A 15 0.41 15.21 -2.61
C GLY A 15 -1.00 14.76 -2.19
N LYS A 16 -1.92 14.70 -3.13
CA LYS A 16 -3.27 14.17 -2.89
C LYS A 16 -3.17 12.70 -2.54
N ARG A 17 -3.81 12.29 -1.45
CA ARG A 17 -3.80 10.90 -1.00
C ARG A 17 -5.06 10.17 -1.41
N CYS A 18 -4.89 8.90 -1.78
CA CYS A 18 -5.94 7.97 -2.17
C CYS A 18 -5.82 6.67 -1.38
N VAL A 19 -6.94 6.14 -0.92
CA VAL A 19 -7.06 4.83 -0.28
C VAL A 19 -7.77 3.88 -1.24
N ILE A 20 -7.11 2.80 -1.60
CA ILE A 20 -7.66 1.72 -2.43
C ILE A 20 -8.10 0.58 -1.51
N VAL A 21 -9.37 0.23 -1.56
CA VAL A 21 -9.97 -0.82 -0.74
C VAL A 21 -10.29 -2.02 -1.61
N GLY A 22 -9.52 -3.09 -1.44
CA GLY A 22 -9.74 -4.37 -2.11
C GLY A 22 -10.67 -5.30 -1.34
N GLY A 23 -10.97 -6.46 -1.93
CA GLY A 23 -11.95 -7.41 -1.39
C GLY A 23 -11.39 -8.49 -0.47
N ALA A 24 -10.10 -8.48 -0.11
CA ALA A 24 -9.57 -9.41 0.89
C ALA A 24 -10.12 -9.09 2.29
N ASP A 25 -10.25 -10.10 3.13
CA ASP A 25 -10.84 -9.91 4.46
C ASP A 25 -9.97 -9.01 5.34
N ILE A 26 -10.62 -8.18 6.14
CA ILE A 26 -10.02 -7.33 7.17
C ILE A 26 -10.56 -7.81 8.52
N GLY A 27 -9.70 -8.32 9.38
CA GLY A 27 -10.07 -8.81 10.72
C GLY A 27 -9.99 -7.71 11.78
N ASP A 28 -9.03 -6.77 11.67
CA ASP A 28 -8.85 -5.67 12.63
C ASP A 28 -9.12 -4.30 12.00
N TYR A 29 -10.40 -3.96 11.87
CA TYR A 29 -10.82 -2.63 11.38
C TYR A 29 -10.35 -1.49 12.29
N ALA A 30 -10.19 -1.72 13.60
CA ALA A 30 -9.75 -0.69 14.52
C ALA A 30 -8.30 -0.28 14.23
N ARG A 31 -7.46 -1.26 13.86
CA ARG A 31 -6.10 -1.02 13.39
C ARG A 31 -6.09 -0.25 12.07
N VAL A 32 -6.77 -0.78 11.05
CA VAL A 32 -6.76 -0.22 9.70
C VAL A 32 -7.29 1.22 9.67
N LYS A 33 -8.33 1.53 10.45
CA LYS A 33 -8.89 2.88 10.55
C LYS A 33 -7.89 3.93 11.03
N ARG A 34 -6.86 3.56 11.79
CA ARG A 34 -5.83 4.51 12.26
C ARG A 34 -5.00 5.11 11.12
N TYR A 35 -4.98 4.45 9.97
CA TYR A 35 -4.27 4.90 8.77
C TYR A 35 -5.10 5.80 7.87
N LEU A 36 -6.43 5.85 8.07
CA LEU A 36 -7.34 6.69 7.29
C LEU A 36 -7.29 8.13 7.78
N LYS A 37 -7.38 9.07 6.84
CA LYS A 37 -7.43 10.52 7.09
C LYS A 37 -8.74 11.10 6.56
N ALA A 38 -9.16 12.21 7.14
CA ALA A 38 -10.43 12.84 6.77
C ALA A 38 -10.49 13.37 5.33
N ASP A 39 -9.33 13.65 4.74
CA ASP A 39 -9.18 14.18 3.38
C ASP A 39 -8.80 13.12 2.34
N ASP A 40 -8.79 11.84 2.74
CA ASP A 40 -8.52 10.73 1.81
C ASP A 40 -9.62 10.61 0.75
N ALA A 41 -9.22 10.42 -0.50
CA ALA A 41 -10.11 9.91 -1.53
C ALA A 41 -10.21 8.39 -1.40
N ILE A 42 -11.41 7.87 -1.18
CA ILE A 42 -11.62 6.44 -0.94
C ILE A 42 -12.14 5.77 -2.21
N VAL A 43 -11.41 4.78 -2.70
CA VAL A 43 -11.78 3.99 -3.89
C VAL A 43 -12.04 2.56 -3.47
N PHE A 44 -13.23 2.07 -3.72
CA PHE A 44 -13.59 0.68 -3.51
C PHE A 44 -13.48 -0.11 -4.80
N CYS A 45 -12.82 -1.26 -4.74
CA CYS A 45 -12.68 -2.19 -5.86
C CYS A 45 -13.60 -3.39 -5.65
N ASP A 46 -14.64 -3.51 -6.48
CA ASP A 46 -15.60 -4.62 -6.51
C ASP A 46 -16.02 -5.08 -5.10
N SER A 47 -15.68 -6.32 -4.73
CA SER A 47 -15.99 -6.92 -3.42
C SER A 47 -15.41 -6.17 -2.21
N GLY A 48 -14.53 -5.19 -2.41
CA GLY A 48 -14.06 -4.27 -1.38
C GLY A 48 -15.16 -3.44 -0.75
N LEU A 49 -16.29 -3.24 -1.46
CA LEU A 49 -17.47 -2.55 -0.93
C LEU A 49 -18.01 -3.15 0.36
N LYS A 50 -17.81 -4.44 0.60
CA LYS A 50 -18.19 -5.11 1.87
C LYS A 50 -17.59 -4.44 3.11
N HIS A 51 -16.48 -3.71 2.95
CA HIS A 51 -15.78 -3.05 4.06
C HIS A 51 -16.30 -1.63 4.36
N MET A 52 -17.12 -1.05 3.48
CA MET A 52 -17.54 0.35 3.55
C MET A 52 -18.17 0.71 4.89
N GLU A 53 -19.15 -0.06 5.35
CA GLU A 53 -19.85 0.19 6.61
C GLU A 53 -18.91 0.03 7.81
N ALA A 54 -18.14 -1.06 7.84
CA ALA A 54 -17.21 -1.35 8.93
C ALA A 54 -16.07 -0.32 9.01
N LEU A 55 -15.58 0.20 7.89
CA LEU A 55 -14.60 1.30 7.85
C LEU A 55 -15.23 2.63 8.26
N GLY A 56 -16.52 2.83 8.03
CA GLY A 56 -17.24 4.07 8.34
C GLY A 56 -16.84 5.22 7.41
N VAL A 57 -16.48 4.93 6.18
CA VAL A 57 -16.06 5.90 5.16
C VAL A 57 -17.02 5.90 3.97
N LYS A 58 -17.05 7.02 3.24
CA LYS A 58 -17.83 7.14 2.00
C LYS A 58 -16.91 6.98 0.80
N PRO A 59 -17.36 6.28 -0.26
CA PRO A 59 -16.59 6.18 -1.48
C PRO A 59 -16.51 7.53 -2.20
N THR A 60 -15.33 7.80 -2.78
CA THR A 60 -15.12 8.84 -3.78
C THR A 60 -15.28 8.26 -5.19
N LEU A 61 -14.95 6.98 -5.35
CA LEU A 61 -15.02 6.24 -6.59
C LEU A 61 -15.27 4.76 -6.28
N ILE A 62 -16.04 4.10 -7.13
CA ILE A 62 -16.21 2.65 -7.13
C ILE A 62 -15.73 2.12 -8.48
N VAL A 63 -14.97 1.02 -8.48
CA VAL A 63 -14.44 0.38 -9.70
C VAL A 63 -14.70 -1.11 -9.60
N GLY A 64 -15.33 -1.72 -10.58
CA GLY A 64 -15.58 -3.16 -10.60
C GLY A 64 -16.34 -3.61 -11.82
N ASP A 65 -16.43 -4.92 -12.04
CA ASP A 65 -17.29 -5.51 -13.09
C ASP A 65 -18.63 -5.97 -12.54
N PHE A 66 -18.79 -5.96 -11.21
CA PHE A 66 -20.02 -6.33 -10.48
C PHE A 66 -20.59 -7.69 -10.87
N ASP A 67 -19.76 -8.60 -11.34
CA ASP A 67 -20.14 -9.99 -11.65
C ASP A 67 -20.45 -10.79 -10.38
N SER A 68 -19.74 -10.47 -9.28
CA SER A 68 -19.85 -11.13 -7.99
C SER A 68 -20.75 -10.39 -6.99
N HIS A 69 -21.00 -9.08 -7.19
CA HIS A 69 -21.81 -8.24 -6.31
C HIS A 69 -22.65 -7.26 -7.15
N CYS A 70 -23.90 -7.08 -6.75
CA CYS A 70 -24.77 -6.09 -7.42
C CYS A 70 -24.19 -4.68 -7.27
N ASP A 71 -24.33 -3.85 -8.32
CA ASP A 71 -24.10 -2.41 -8.25
C ASP A 71 -24.85 -1.85 -7.02
N PRO A 72 -24.18 -1.20 -6.08
CA PRO A 72 -24.81 -0.69 -4.86
C PRO A 72 -25.77 0.48 -5.12
N HIS A 73 -25.87 0.97 -6.35
CA HIS A 73 -26.68 2.13 -6.73
C HIS A 73 -26.48 3.34 -5.82
N LEU A 74 -25.25 3.56 -5.39
CA LEU A 74 -24.88 4.73 -4.59
C LEU A 74 -24.76 5.96 -5.51
N ASP A 75 -25.13 7.13 -4.99
CA ASP A 75 -24.91 8.41 -5.68
C ASP A 75 -23.43 8.82 -5.60
N VAL A 76 -22.59 8.04 -6.29
CA VAL A 76 -21.14 8.20 -6.36
C VAL A 76 -20.64 7.77 -7.74
N GLU A 77 -19.56 8.36 -8.18
CA GLU A 77 -18.92 7.96 -9.43
C GLU A 77 -18.59 6.47 -9.41
N THR A 78 -19.08 5.73 -10.42
CA THR A 78 -18.85 4.29 -10.56
C THR A 78 -18.32 4.00 -11.96
N ILE A 79 -17.19 3.31 -12.03
CA ILE A 79 -16.59 2.81 -13.27
C ILE A 79 -16.88 1.32 -13.37
N VAL A 80 -17.76 0.97 -14.31
CA VAL A 80 -18.07 -0.43 -14.61
C VAL A 80 -17.07 -0.95 -15.63
N LEU A 81 -16.34 -2.00 -15.28
CA LEU A 81 -15.34 -2.63 -16.12
C LEU A 81 -15.92 -3.86 -16.84
N PRO A 82 -15.40 -4.21 -18.03
CA PRO A 82 -15.74 -5.50 -18.63
C PRO A 82 -15.16 -6.66 -17.77
N CYS A 83 -15.86 -7.80 -17.74
CA CYS A 83 -15.39 -8.99 -17.03
C CYS A 83 -14.07 -9.52 -17.63
N GLU A 84 -13.93 -9.47 -18.96
CA GLU A 84 -12.67 -9.80 -19.65
C GLU A 84 -11.83 -8.55 -19.79
N LYS A 85 -10.73 -8.47 -19.02
CA LYS A 85 -9.80 -7.34 -18.98
C LYS A 85 -8.40 -7.80 -18.57
N ASP A 86 -7.39 -7.08 -19.00
CA ASP A 86 -5.98 -7.38 -18.68
C ASP A 86 -5.61 -6.97 -17.24
N ASP A 87 -6.20 -5.87 -16.74
CA ASP A 87 -5.93 -5.36 -15.39
C ASP A 87 -6.93 -5.90 -14.37
N THR A 88 -6.48 -6.16 -13.15
CA THR A 88 -7.42 -6.35 -12.02
C THR A 88 -8.08 -5.02 -11.65
N ASP A 89 -9.22 -5.04 -10.96
CA ASP A 89 -9.92 -3.82 -10.52
C ASP A 89 -9.01 -2.92 -9.68
N THR A 90 -8.18 -3.51 -8.82
CA THR A 90 -7.21 -2.78 -8.00
C THR A 90 -6.17 -2.06 -8.86
N VAL A 91 -5.61 -2.72 -9.86
CA VAL A 91 -4.63 -2.12 -10.79
C VAL A 91 -5.28 -1.00 -11.59
N PHE A 92 -6.49 -1.22 -12.12
CA PHE A 92 -7.23 -0.21 -12.87
C PHE A 92 -7.54 1.01 -12.00
N ALA A 93 -8.00 0.81 -10.76
CA ALA A 93 -8.28 1.88 -9.81
C ALA A 93 -7.01 2.70 -9.54
N VAL A 94 -5.88 2.06 -9.26
CA VAL A 94 -4.59 2.72 -9.05
C VAL A 94 -4.19 3.55 -10.26
N LYS A 95 -4.20 2.98 -11.48
CA LYS A 95 -3.89 3.71 -12.72
C LYS A 95 -4.79 4.93 -12.92
N THR A 96 -6.08 4.78 -12.66
CA THR A 96 -7.07 5.87 -12.73
C THR A 96 -6.72 7.00 -11.76
N MET A 97 -6.39 6.67 -10.52
CA MET A 97 -6.07 7.68 -9.52
C MET A 97 -4.71 8.36 -9.78
N VAL A 98 -3.73 7.63 -10.33
CA VAL A 98 -2.47 8.22 -10.83
C VAL A 98 -2.76 9.26 -11.93
N GLN A 99 -3.61 8.93 -12.91
CA GLN A 99 -4.01 9.87 -13.97
C GLN A 99 -4.76 11.10 -13.44
N ARG A 100 -5.48 10.97 -12.32
CA ARG A 100 -6.17 12.07 -11.61
C ARG A 100 -5.23 12.91 -10.73
N GLY A 101 -3.93 12.60 -10.73
CA GLY A 101 -2.89 13.37 -10.06
C GLY A 101 -2.77 13.07 -8.57
N TYR A 102 -3.11 11.86 -8.13
CA TYR A 102 -2.80 11.39 -6.79
C TYR A 102 -1.34 10.90 -6.72
N ASP A 103 -0.69 11.16 -5.57
CA ASP A 103 0.75 10.91 -5.38
C ASP A 103 1.06 10.04 -4.15
N ASP A 104 0.06 9.78 -3.33
CA ASP A 104 0.18 9.03 -2.08
C ASP A 104 -0.93 7.98 -2.04
N PHE A 105 -0.58 6.72 -1.89
CA PHE A 105 -1.50 5.60 -1.99
C PHE A 105 -1.44 4.72 -0.74
N LEU A 106 -2.59 4.45 -0.15
CA LEU A 106 -2.78 3.43 0.86
C LEU A 106 -3.63 2.31 0.28
N LEU A 107 -3.16 1.09 0.33
CA LEU A 107 -3.91 -0.09 -0.09
C LEU A 107 -4.30 -0.90 1.13
N ILE A 108 -5.58 -1.20 1.29
CA ILE A 108 -6.13 -2.02 2.39
C ILE A 108 -7.07 -3.08 1.84
N GLY A 109 -7.23 -4.19 2.55
CA GLY A 109 -8.04 -5.30 2.05
C GLY A 109 -7.50 -5.91 0.74
N VAL A 110 -6.17 -5.89 0.56
CA VAL A 110 -5.49 -6.37 -0.66
C VAL A 110 -4.59 -7.57 -0.41
N ILE A 111 -4.44 -7.98 0.85
CA ILE A 111 -3.70 -9.17 1.28
C ILE A 111 -4.72 -10.20 1.78
N GLY A 112 -4.73 -11.40 1.23
CA GLY A 112 -5.74 -12.38 1.64
C GLY A 112 -5.53 -13.79 1.09
N ALA A 113 -6.61 -14.57 1.07
CA ALA A 113 -6.61 -16.00 0.75
C ALA A 113 -6.09 -16.33 -0.66
N ARG A 114 -6.27 -15.45 -1.63
CA ARG A 114 -5.75 -15.63 -2.99
C ARG A 114 -4.34 -15.11 -3.10
N LEU A 115 -3.37 -16.02 -3.14
CA LEU A 115 -1.94 -15.71 -3.21
C LEU A 115 -1.58 -14.94 -4.48
N ASP A 116 -2.17 -15.27 -5.63
CA ASP A 116 -1.97 -14.58 -6.90
C ASP A 116 -2.35 -13.10 -6.83
N HIS A 117 -3.50 -12.78 -6.22
CA HIS A 117 -3.92 -11.39 -5.98
C HIS A 117 -2.99 -10.69 -4.98
N THR A 118 -2.60 -11.36 -3.91
CA THR A 118 -1.65 -10.80 -2.93
C THR A 118 -0.33 -10.42 -3.61
N LEU A 119 0.27 -11.30 -4.40
CA LEU A 119 1.51 -11.03 -5.13
C LEU A 119 1.33 -9.94 -6.18
N GLY A 120 0.20 -9.94 -6.91
CA GLY A 120 -0.15 -8.89 -7.85
C GLY A 120 -0.28 -7.52 -7.18
N ASN A 121 -0.87 -7.46 -5.99
CA ASN A 121 -0.99 -6.21 -5.23
C ASN A 121 0.37 -5.70 -4.70
N VAL A 122 1.30 -6.60 -4.32
CA VAL A 122 2.69 -6.21 -4.02
C VAL A 122 3.37 -5.58 -5.24
N SER A 123 3.10 -6.10 -6.46
CA SER A 123 3.64 -5.52 -7.70
C SER A 123 3.11 -4.10 -7.97
N ILE A 124 1.94 -3.73 -7.44
CA ILE A 124 1.42 -2.36 -7.51
C ILE A 124 2.35 -1.37 -6.77
N LEU A 125 2.93 -1.78 -5.64
CA LEU A 125 3.90 -0.94 -4.93
C LEU A 125 5.12 -0.64 -5.82
N LEU A 126 5.64 -1.63 -6.54
CA LEU A 126 6.75 -1.44 -7.49
C LEU A 126 6.35 -0.51 -8.65
N TYR A 127 5.15 -0.66 -9.17
CA TYR A 127 4.62 0.21 -10.21
C TYR A 127 4.55 1.66 -9.74
N LEU A 128 3.99 1.92 -8.57
CA LEU A 128 3.88 3.26 -8.00
C LEU A 128 5.25 3.86 -7.68
N ASP A 129 6.18 3.08 -7.13
CA ASP A 129 7.56 3.48 -6.89
C ASP A 129 8.27 3.90 -8.19
N SER A 130 8.10 3.14 -9.28
CA SER A 130 8.66 3.46 -10.59
C SER A 130 8.18 4.80 -11.15
N LEU A 131 7.01 5.27 -10.70
CA LEU A 131 6.44 6.58 -11.04
C LEU A 131 6.81 7.68 -10.04
N GLY A 132 7.66 7.38 -9.05
CA GLY A 132 8.02 8.30 -7.97
C GLY A 132 6.85 8.62 -7.04
N LYS A 133 5.86 7.72 -6.93
CA LYS A 133 4.71 7.84 -6.05
C LYS A 133 4.97 7.10 -4.75
N ARG A 134 4.38 7.58 -3.65
CA ARG A 134 4.40 6.86 -2.38
C ARG A 134 3.27 5.85 -2.35
N ALA A 135 3.56 4.67 -1.82
CA ALA A 135 2.56 3.64 -1.67
C ALA A 135 2.86 2.75 -0.46
N GLU A 136 1.81 2.38 0.22
CA GLU A 136 1.85 1.52 1.39
C GLU A 136 0.69 0.53 1.34
N ILE A 137 0.96 -0.73 1.66
CA ILE A 137 -0.07 -1.72 1.97
C ILE A 137 -0.13 -1.87 3.48
N VAL A 138 -1.35 -1.84 4.04
CA VAL A 138 -1.61 -2.11 5.45
C VAL A 138 -2.61 -3.25 5.57
N ASP A 139 -2.27 -4.23 6.41
CA ASP A 139 -3.16 -5.32 6.79
C ASP A 139 -3.35 -5.39 8.32
N ASP A 140 -3.96 -6.48 8.80
CA ASP A 140 -4.24 -6.70 10.21
C ASP A 140 -2.97 -6.79 11.08
N TYR A 141 -1.81 -7.07 10.48
CA TYR A 141 -0.58 -7.42 11.19
C TYR A 141 0.61 -6.54 10.83
N SER A 142 0.66 -6.03 9.60
CA SER A 142 1.86 -5.43 9.02
C SER A 142 1.60 -4.19 8.17
N GLU A 143 2.67 -3.47 7.90
CA GLU A 143 2.76 -2.43 6.90
C GLU A 143 3.83 -2.84 5.89
N MET A 144 3.62 -2.55 4.62
CA MET A 144 4.58 -2.83 3.55
C MET A 144 4.73 -1.63 2.63
N GLN A 145 5.96 -1.26 2.34
CA GLN A 145 6.32 -0.19 1.39
C GLN A 145 7.58 -0.58 0.61
N ILE A 146 7.82 0.08 -0.50
CA ILE A 146 9.08 -0.04 -1.25
C ILE A 146 10.11 0.93 -0.70
N VAL A 147 11.35 0.47 -0.59
CA VAL A 147 12.53 1.27 -0.29
C VAL A 147 13.44 1.22 -1.51
N SER A 148 13.55 2.32 -2.25
CA SER A 148 14.33 2.37 -3.49
C SER A 148 15.39 3.47 -3.51
N GLN A 149 15.07 4.69 -3.12
CA GLN A 149 15.95 5.83 -3.26
C GLN A 149 16.16 6.63 -1.96
N ASP A 150 15.12 6.77 -1.17
CA ASP A 150 15.17 7.55 0.07
C ASP A 150 15.37 6.62 1.28
N ASP A 151 16.02 7.12 2.33
CA ASP A 151 16.13 6.42 3.60
C ASP A 151 14.74 6.29 4.26
N VAL A 152 14.47 5.13 4.84
CA VAL A 152 13.25 4.88 5.60
C VAL A 152 13.58 4.73 7.08
N PHE A 153 12.88 5.49 7.91
CA PHE A 153 12.93 5.35 9.35
C PHE A 153 11.77 4.46 9.81
N ILE A 154 12.12 3.36 10.46
CA ILE A 154 11.15 2.45 11.03
C ILE A 154 10.92 2.86 12.47
N GLU A 155 9.66 3.20 12.80
CA GLU A 155 9.27 3.55 14.17
C GLU A 155 9.27 2.30 15.06
N ASP A 156 9.59 2.48 16.33
CA ASP A 156 9.59 1.42 17.36
C ASP A 156 8.15 1.06 17.82
N LYS A 157 7.26 0.87 16.84
CA LYS A 157 5.86 0.46 17.08
C LYS A 157 5.61 -1.01 16.76
N TYR A 158 6.56 -1.66 16.10
CA TYR A 158 6.54 -3.08 15.79
C TYR A 158 7.69 -3.79 16.47
N PRO A 159 7.49 -5.04 16.93
CA PRO A 159 8.57 -5.84 17.51
C PRO A 159 9.60 -6.27 16.45
N PHE A 160 9.22 -6.27 15.18
CA PHE A 160 10.08 -6.72 14.08
C PHE A 160 9.85 -5.89 12.83
N PHE A 161 10.91 -5.79 12.02
CA PHE A 161 10.81 -5.40 10.62
C PHE A 161 11.49 -6.43 9.73
N SER A 162 11.12 -6.44 8.46
CA SER A 162 11.73 -7.33 7.46
C SER A 162 12.12 -6.54 6.23
N LEU A 163 13.32 -6.79 5.71
CA LEU A 163 13.75 -6.26 4.42
C LEU A 163 13.83 -7.42 3.43
N LEU A 164 13.02 -7.38 2.39
CA LEU A 164 12.97 -8.39 1.34
C LEU A 164 13.31 -7.75 0.00
N ASN A 165 14.29 -8.30 -0.71
CA ASN A 165 14.53 -7.88 -2.08
C ASN A 165 13.59 -8.64 -3.02
N ILE A 166 12.79 -7.92 -3.80
CA ILE A 166 11.81 -8.48 -4.74
C ILE A 166 12.12 -8.13 -6.21
N THR A 167 13.27 -7.53 -6.50
CA THR A 167 13.63 -7.01 -7.82
C THR A 167 14.99 -7.49 -8.35
N GLY A 168 15.36 -8.74 -8.07
CA GLY A 168 16.62 -9.31 -8.55
C GLY A 168 17.79 -9.02 -7.61
N CYS A 169 18.46 -7.86 -7.72
CA CYS A 169 19.61 -7.51 -6.90
C CYS A 169 19.53 -6.05 -6.45
N ALA A 170 19.65 -5.81 -5.16
CA ALA A 170 19.78 -4.47 -4.59
C ALA A 170 21.20 -4.27 -4.04
N LYS A 171 21.82 -3.11 -4.35
CA LYS A 171 23.19 -2.77 -3.97
C LYS A 171 23.21 -1.55 -3.04
N GLY A 172 24.22 -1.50 -2.18
CA GLY A 172 24.41 -0.41 -1.25
C GLY A 172 23.42 -0.41 -0.09
N VAL A 173 22.85 -1.57 0.22
CA VAL A 173 21.83 -1.71 1.27
C VAL A 173 22.48 -1.56 2.64
N THR A 174 21.99 -0.61 3.42
CA THR A 174 22.48 -0.33 4.78
C THR A 174 21.31 -0.40 5.77
N ILE A 175 21.50 -1.15 6.84
CA ILE A 175 20.60 -1.22 7.99
C ILE A 175 21.38 -0.78 9.23
N ARG A 176 20.86 0.21 9.94
CA ARG A 176 21.48 0.75 11.16
C ARG A 176 20.53 0.64 12.35
N ASN A 177 21.11 0.60 13.55
CA ASN A 177 20.38 0.57 14.81
C ASN A 177 19.41 -0.61 14.92
N ALA A 178 19.80 -1.76 14.39
CA ALA A 178 19.04 -3.00 14.39
C ALA A 178 19.92 -4.15 14.87
N LYS A 179 19.34 -5.25 15.25
CA LYS A 179 20.06 -6.44 15.72
C LYS A 179 20.96 -7.02 14.63
N TYR A 180 20.46 -7.09 13.40
CA TYR A 180 21.20 -7.55 12.23
C TYR A 180 21.44 -6.38 11.29
N GLN A 181 22.64 -5.78 11.39
CA GLN A 181 23.01 -4.61 10.61
C GLN A 181 23.61 -5.01 9.27
N LEU A 182 23.42 -4.15 8.27
CA LEU A 182 24.10 -4.23 6.98
C LEU A 182 24.82 -2.90 6.71
N ASP A 183 25.91 -2.96 5.98
CA ASP A 183 26.68 -1.78 5.59
C ASP A 183 27.10 -1.90 4.13
N GLY A 184 26.43 -1.15 3.24
CA GLY A 184 26.69 -1.15 1.81
C GLY A 184 26.52 -2.52 1.13
N ALA A 185 25.71 -3.41 1.68
CA ALA A 185 25.60 -4.80 1.24
C ALA A 185 24.91 -4.93 -0.13
N GLU A 186 25.23 -6.01 -0.82
CA GLU A 186 24.48 -6.49 -1.97
C GLU A 186 23.55 -7.61 -1.52
N ILE A 187 22.23 -7.50 -1.80
CA ILE A 187 21.23 -8.51 -1.47
C ILE A 187 20.45 -8.93 -2.71
N THR A 188 20.14 -10.22 -2.79
CA THR A 188 19.47 -10.83 -3.93
C THR A 188 18.10 -11.36 -3.54
N CYS A 189 17.21 -11.57 -4.52
CA CYS A 189 15.82 -11.97 -4.24
C CYS A 189 15.67 -13.44 -3.83
N GLU A 190 16.64 -14.28 -4.12
CA GLU A 190 16.61 -15.70 -3.79
C GLU A 190 17.04 -16.03 -2.36
N TYR A 191 17.48 -15.01 -1.59
CA TYR A 191 17.92 -15.20 -0.22
C TYR A 191 17.27 -14.21 0.75
N GLN A 192 16.90 -14.70 1.93
CA GLN A 192 16.21 -13.92 2.96
C GLN A 192 17.19 -13.32 3.98
N TYR A 193 17.74 -12.16 3.67
CA TYR A 193 18.75 -11.51 4.53
C TYR A 193 18.16 -10.80 5.75
N GLY A 194 16.95 -10.31 5.67
CA GLY A 194 16.44 -9.34 6.63
C GLY A 194 15.04 -9.65 7.16
N VAL A 195 14.69 -10.93 7.33
CA VAL A 195 13.40 -11.32 7.93
C VAL A 195 13.48 -11.29 9.44
N SER A 196 12.50 -10.66 10.08
CA SER A 196 12.35 -10.56 11.55
C SER A 196 13.57 -9.93 12.23
N ASN A 197 14.02 -8.81 11.72
CA ASN A 197 15.04 -7.99 12.38
C ASN A 197 14.43 -7.19 13.54
N GLU A 198 15.22 -6.89 14.57
CA GLU A 198 14.83 -6.19 15.81
C GLU A 198 15.58 -4.86 15.93
#